data_208379cd4136150425ea0aeb2a63bc6f
#
_entry.id   208379cd4136150425ea0aeb2a63bc6f
#
_cell.length_a   1.000
_cell.length_b   1.000
_cell.length_c   1.000
_cell.angle_alpha   90.00
_cell.angle_beta   90.00
_cell.angle_gamma   90.00
#
_symmetry.space_group_name_H-M   'P 1'
#
loop_
_entity.id
_entity.type
_entity.pdbx_description
1 polymer ?
#
loop_
_entity_poly.entity_id
_entity_poly.type
_entity_poly.pdbx_seq_one_letter_code
_entity_poly.pdbx_strand_id
1 'polypeptide(L)'
;MTYGAGGSTRDLTAELVIDMNRENDFPVMAHLTCIGHTHDQVKELLDQYAEAGVENILALGGDPPADGSDPGGEFDFACELVELIRAHGADFSLGVAAQPELHPRSPDHQSDRRWLAEKLSMADFGLTNFFFDPNDHLLMVEELADLGCHTPVLPGIMLFRNL
;
A
#
# COMPACT_ATOMS: atom_id res chain seq x y z
N MET A 1 -1.96 2.81 9.95
CA MET A 1 -0.83 3.12 10.85
C MET A 1 0.43 2.97 10.04
N THR A 2 1.25 4.01 9.98
CA THR A 2 2.46 4.04 9.13
C THR A 2 3.53 3.09 9.66
N TYR A 3 4.01 2.24 8.81
CA TYR A 3 5.09 1.30 9.06
C TYR A 3 6.43 2.08 9.03
N GLY A 4 7.13 2.18 10.17
CA GLY A 4 8.37 2.95 10.26
C GLY A 4 9.56 2.24 9.60
N ALA A 5 10.42 3.02 8.96
CA ALA A 5 11.66 2.55 8.35
C ALA A 5 12.76 2.25 9.40
N GLY A 6 12.62 1.16 10.17
CA GLY A 6 13.63 0.74 11.13
C GLY A 6 13.25 -0.57 11.83
N GLY A 7 14.14 -1.56 11.85
CA GLY A 7 13.86 -2.93 12.29
C GLY A 7 13.08 -3.08 13.60
N SER A 8 13.37 -2.27 14.62
CA SER A 8 12.69 -2.35 15.93
C SER A 8 11.24 -1.82 15.93
N THR A 9 10.86 -1.01 14.94
CA THR A 9 9.49 -0.49 14.80
C THR A 9 8.58 -1.42 14.00
N ARG A 10 9.12 -2.37 13.26
CA ARG A 10 8.36 -3.29 12.40
C ARG A 10 7.58 -4.29 13.23
N ASP A 11 8.25 -4.98 14.14
CA ASP A 11 7.63 -5.97 15.03
C ASP A 11 6.56 -5.32 15.91
N LEU A 12 6.85 -4.15 16.47
CA LEU A 12 5.90 -3.34 17.25
C LEU A 12 4.66 -2.93 16.44
N THR A 13 4.82 -2.67 15.13
CA THR A 13 3.69 -2.30 14.28
C THR A 13 2.82 -3.50 13.98
N ALA A 14 3.40 -4.67 13.73
CA ALA A 14 2.68 -5.91 13.50
C ALA A 14 1.88 -6.32 14.75
N GLU A 15 2.51 -6.35 15.91
CA GLU A 15 1.86 -6.63 17.20
C GLU A 15 0.69 -5.67 17.44
N LEU A 16 0.89 -4.37 17.22
CA LEU A 16 -0.15 -3.38 17.43
C LEU A 16 -1.34 -3.55 16.48
N VAL A 17 -1.11 -3.89 15.20
CA VAL A 17 -2.18 -4.19 14.24
C VAL A 17 -2.99 -5.39 14.72
N ILE A 18 -2.32 -6.45 15.16
CA ILE A 18 -2.93 -7.67 15.67
C ILE A 18 -3.75 -7.38 16.94
N ASP A 19 -3.18 -6.65 17.89
CA ASP A 19 -3.86 -6.29 19.12
C ASP A 19 -5.08 -5.40 18.86
N MET A 20 -4.93 -4.40 18.01
CA MET A 20 -6.07 -3.54 17.61
C MET A 20 -7.18 -4.35 16.92
N ASN A 21 -6.83 -5.32 16.08
CA ASN A 21 -7.82 -6.17 15.42
C ASN A 21 -8.57 -7.07 16.40
N ARG A 22 -7.88 -7.55 17.45
CA ARG A 22 -8.47 -8.41 18.50
C ARG A 22 -9.31 -7.65 19.52
N GLU A 23 -8.92 -6.42 19.84
CA GLU A 23 -9.53 -5.64 20.93
C GLU A 23 -10.72 -4.78 20.47
N ASN A 24 -10.97 -4.66 19.15
CA ASN A 24 -12.00 -3.78 18.62
C ASN A 24 -12.95 -4.53 17.69
N ASP A 25 -14.21 -4.05 17.66
CA ASP A 25 -15.27 -4.57 16.79
C ASP A 25 -15.26 -3.95 15.36
N PHE A 26 -14.23 -3.17 15.02
CA PHE A 26 -14.09 -2.61 13.68
C PHE A 26 -12.90 -3.22 12.94
N PRO A 27 -12.99 -3.36 11.60
CA PRO A 27 -11.90 -3.94 10.82
C PRO A 27 -10.68 -3.04 10.82
N VAL A 28 -9.50 -3.64 10.99
CA VAL A 28 -8.21 -2.96 10.94
C VAL A 28 -7.58 -3.20 9.57
N MET A 29 -6.94 -2.18 8.99
CA MET A 29 -6.15 -2.31 7.78
C MET A 29 -4.66 -2.16 8.12
N ALA A 30 -3.90 -3.22 7.90
CA ALA A 30 -2.45 -3.22 8.06
C ALA A 30 -1.80 -2.46 6.90
N HIS A 31 -0.98 -1.46 7.19
CA HIS A 31 -0.09 -0.88 6.19
C HIS A 31 1.18 -1.74 6.15
N LEU A 32 1.46 -2.35 5.01
CA LEU A 32 2.64 -3.19 4.81
C LEU A 32 3.52 -2.61 3.72
N THR A 33 4.76 -2.26 4.08
CA THR A 33 5.76 -1.76 3.11
C THR A 33 6.68 -2.87 2.67
N CYS A 34 7.09 -2.90 1.40
CA CYS A 34 8.03 -3.89 0.89
C CYS A 34 9.50 -3.55 1.19
N ILE A 35 9.82 -2.26 1.29
CA ILE A 35 11.21 -1.80 1.47
C ILE A 35 11.88 -2.43 2.70
N GLY A 36 13.08 -2.96 2.50
CA GLY A 36 13.90 -3.55 3.57
C GLY A 36 13.40 -4.88 4.12
N HIS A 37 12.46 -5.56 3.43
CA HIS A 37 12.01 -6.90 3.79
C HIS A 37 12.54 -7.95 2.80
N THR A 38 12.74 -9.17 3.31
CA THR A 38 12.89 -10.36 2.47
C THR A 38 11.51 -10.96 2.19
N HIS A 39 11.41 -11.79 1.14
CA HIS A 39 10.18 -12.53 0.84
C HIS A 39 9.71 -13.41 2.02
N ASP A 40 10.66 -14.03 2.72
CA ASP A 40 10.31 -14.90 3.85
C ASP A 40 9.79 -14.11 5.06
N GLN A 41 10.37 -12.95 5.35
CA GLN A 41 9.85 -12.06 6.40
C GLN A 41 8.42 -11.59 6.12
N VAL A 42 8.11 -11.27 4.85
CA VAL A 42 6.75 -10.89 4.48
C VAL A 42 5.79 -12.07 4.62
N LYS A 43 6.18 -13.28 4.21
CA LYS A 43 5.34 -14.48 4.37
C LYS A 43 5.04 -14.76 5.84
N GLU A 44 6.05 -14.74 6.70
CA GLU A 44 5.87 -14.92 8.15
C GLU A 44 4.90 -13.88 8.74
N LEU A 45 4.97 -12.63 8.29
CA LEU A 45 4.06 -11.58 8.72
C LEU A 45 2.62 -11.79 8.20
N LEU A 46 2.47 -12.25 6.97
CA LEU A 46 1.16 -12.59 6.39
C LEU A 46 0.52 -13.78 7.14
N ASP A 47 1.31 -14.80 7.51
CA ASP A 47 0.84 -15.90 8.35
C ASP A 47 0.31 -15.38 9.70
N GLN A 48 1.06 -14.52 10.38
CA GLN A 48 0.64 -13.90 11.64
C GLN A 48 -0.65 -13.08 11.51
N TYR A 49 -0.78 -12.29 10.43
CA TYR A 49 -2.00 -11.52 10.16
C TYR A 49 -3.20 -12.43 9.89
N ALA A 50 -3.02 -13.47 9.08
CA ALA A 50 -4.08 -14.44 8.79
C ALA A 50 -4.54 -15.19 10.06
N GLU A 51 -3.60 -15.66 10.90
CA GLU A 51 -3.89 -16.31 12.17
C GLU A 51 -4.60 -15.38 13.17
N ALA A 52 -4.30 -14.09 13.13
CA ALA A 52 -4.93 -13.08 13.97
C ALA A 52 -6.28 -12.59 13.44
N GLY A 53 -6.72 -13.03 12.24
CA GLY A 53 -7.95 -12.60 11.62
C GLY A 53 -7.90 -11.18 11.05
N VAL A 54 -6.72 -10.66 10.71
CA VAL A 54 -6.57 -9.41 9.97
C VAL A 54 -6.96 -9.68 8.53
N GLU A 55 -7.96 -8.96 8.04
CA GLU A 55 -8.53 -9.18 6.69
C GLU A 55 -8.07 -8.16 5.66
N ASN A 56 -7.56 -7.00 6.08
CA ASN A 56 -7.28 -5.89 5.18
C ASN A 56 -5.82 -5.48 5.22
N ILE A 57 -5.19 -5.39 4.05
CA ILE A 57 -3.80 -4.95 3.88
C ILE A 57 -3.73 -3.81 2.86
N LEU A 58 -2.99 -2.75 3.18
CA LEU A 58 -2.57 -1.73 2.23
C LEU A 58 -1.09 -1.96 1.89
N ALA A 59 -0.84 -2.45 0.68
CA ALA A 59 0.51 -2.73 0.18
C ALA A 59 1.17 -1.45 -0.34
N LEU A 60 2.35 -1.16 0.19
CA LEU A 60 3.10 0.08 -0.06
C LEU A 60 4.55 -0.23 -0.47
N GLY A 61 5.14 0.63 -1.28
CA GLY A 61 6.58 0.56 -1.57
C GLY A 61 7.43 0.88 -0.34
N GLY A 62 7.03 1.88 0.40
CA GLY A 62 7.81 2.48 1.48
C GLY A 62 8.79 3.54 0.98
N ASP A 63 9.26 4.37 1.90
CA ASP A 63 10.24 5.41 1.62
C ASP A 63 11.64 4.90 1.96
N PRO A 64 12.66 5.24 1.15
CA PRO A 64 14.04 4.92 1.46
C PRO A 64 14.48 5.62 2.77
N PRO A 65 15.49 5.08 3.47
CA PRO A 65 16.03 5.72 4.65
C PRO A 65 16.48 7.17 4.38
N ALA A 66 16.15 8.09 5.30
CA ALA A 66 16.43 9.51 5.13
C ALA A 66 17.93 9.83 5.05
N ASP A 67 18.79 8.96 5.58
CA ASP A 67 20.25 9.06 5.53
C ASP A 67 20.86 8.53 4.22
N GLY A 68 20.02 8.01 3.31
CA GLY A 68 20.45 7.45 2.03
C GLY A 68 21.14 6.09 2.16
N SER A 69 21.07 5.42 3.31
CA SER A 69 21.56 4.07 3.47
C SER A 69 20.74 3.07 2.66
N ASP A 70 21.36 1.95 2.30
CA ASP A 70 20.65 0.85 1.66
C ASP A 70 19.66 0.22 2.67
N PRO A 71 18.36 0.23 2.37
CA PRO A 71 17.37 -0.40 3.25
C PRO A 71 17.51 -1.93 3.32
N GLY A 72 18.26 -2.52 2.41
CA GLY A 72 18.30 -3.97 2.18
C GLY A 72 16.96 -4.50 1.67
N GLY A 73 16.80 -5.82 1.74
CA GLY A 73 15.56 -6.48 1.32
C GLY A 73 15.63 -7.06 -0.09
N GLU A 74 14.51 -7.59 -0.57
CA GLU A 74 14.43 -8.34 -1.83
C GLU A 74 13.37 -7.77 -2.78
N PHE A 75 12.77 -6.62 -2.45
CA PHE A 75 11.74 -5.96 -3.24
C PHE A 75 12.23 -4.65 -3.82
N ASP A 76 12.01 -4.45 -5.10
CA ASP A 76 12.26 -3.17 -5.79
C ASP A 76 11.01 -2.30 -5.88
N PHE A 77 9.82 -2.94 -6.01
CA PHE A 77 8.55 -2.27 -6.23
C PHE A 77 7.39 -2.87 -5.41
N ALA A 78 6.40 -2.05 -5.13
CA ALA A 78 5.19 -2.46 -4.42
C ALA A 78 4.36 -3.53 -5.18
N CYS A 79 4.46 -3.62 -6.51
CA CYS A 79 3.78 -4.66 -7.29
C CYS A 79 4.26 -6.07 -6.92
N GLU A 80 5.55 -6.24 -6.63
CA GLU A 80 6.11 -7.54 -6.19
C GLU A 80 5.53 -7.95 -4.83
N LEU A 81 5.33 -6.99 -3.92
CA LEU A 81 4.63 -7.24 -2.66
C LEU A 81 3.17 -7.66 -2.90
N VAL A 82 2.47 -6.99 -3.81
CA VAL A 82 1.09 -7.34 -4.18
C VAL A 82 1.00 -8.76 -4.71
N GLU A 83 1.90 -9.14 -5.61
CA GLU A 83 2.00 -10.50 -6.15
C GLU A 83 2.24 -11.53 -5.04
N LEU A 84 3.16 -11.24 -4.12
CA LEU A 84 3.45 -12.13 -2.99
C LEU A 84 2.26 -12.31 -2.06
N ILE A 85 1.53 -11.24 -1.74
CA ILE A 85 0.31 -11.31 -0.91
C ILE A 85 -0.76 -12.15 -1.61
N ARG A 86 -0.97 -11.98 -2.91
CA ARG A 86 -1.93 -12.79 -3.68
C ARG A 86 -1.50 -14.26 -3.75
N ALA A 87 -0.21 -14.54 -3.92
CA ALA A 87 0.34 -15.90 -3.95
C ALA A 87 0.28 -16.61 -2.58
N HIS A 88 0.20 -15.87 -1.48
CA HIS A 88 0.10 -16.42 -0.13
C HIS A 88 -1.18 -17.26 0.08
N GLY A 89 -2.28 -16.89 -0.57
CA GLY A 89 -3.52 -17.66 -0.58
C GLY A 89 -4.47 -17.42 0.60
N ALA A 90 -4.13 -16.53 1.54
CA ALA A 90 -5.09 -16.02 2.51
C ALA A 90 -6.02 -15.01 1.85
N ASP A 91 -7.26 -14.96 2.31
CA ASP A 91 -8.33 -14.11 1.73
C ASP A 91 -8.21 -12.66 2.25
N PHE A 92 -7.12 -11.98 1.87
CA PHE A 92 -6.91 -10.58 2.21
C PHE A 92 -7.61 -9.65 1.20
N SER A 93 -8.36 -8.68 1.72
CA SER A 93 -8.76 -7.49 0.98
C SER A 93 -7.54 -6.58 0.82
N LEU A 94 -7.08 -6.41 -0.41
CA LEU A 94 -5.80 -5.80 -0.73
C LEU A 94 -5.96 -4.43 -1.37
N GLY A 95 -5.52 -3.40 -0.65
CA GLY A 95 -5.39 -2.04 -1.17
C GLY A 95 -3.99 -1.72 -1.65
N VAL A 96 -3.88 -0.79 -2.58
CA VAL A 96 -2.61 -0.23 -3.07
C VAL A 96 -2.64 1.28 -3.07
N ALA A 97 -1.47 1.91 -2.90
CA ALA A 97 -1.37 3.35 -3.01
C ALA A 97 -1.52 3.83 -4.46
N ALA A 98 -2.27 4.92 -4.63
CA ALA A 98 -2.41 5.65 -5.89
C ALA A 98 -2.00 7.10 -5.70
N GLN A 99 -1.46 7.73 -6.76
CA GLN A 99 -1.13 9.14 -6.77
C GLN A 99 -1.94 9.84 -7.86
N PRO A 100 -2.87 10.74 -7.50
CA PRO A 100 -3.69 11.45 -8.49
C PRO A 100 -2.86 12.29 -9.45
N GLU A 101 -1.85 12.98 -8.95
CA GLU A 101 -0.92 13.79 -9.76
C GLU A 101 0.02 12.88 -10.58
N LEU A 102 1.27 12.77 -10.19
CA LEU A 102 2.27 11.90 -10.84
C LEU A 102 3.18 11.30 -9.78
N HIS A 103 3.45 9.99 -9.86
CA HIS A 103 4.40 9.39 -8.95
C HIS A 103 5.81 9.94 -9.21
N PRO A 104 6.56 10.38 -8.17
CA PRO A 104 7.87 11.03 -8.36
C PRO A 104 8.92 10.19 -9.10
N ARG A 105 8.78 8.87 -9.08
CA ARG A 105 9.68 7.94 -9.78
C ARG A 105 9.22 7.58 -11.20
N SER A 106 8.05 8.07 -11.63
CA SER A 106 7.54 7.82 -12.97
C SER A 106 8.22 8.75 -13.98
N PRO A 107 8.67 8.24 -15.14
CA PRO A 107 9.36 9.05 -16.14
C PRO A 107 8.41 9.99 -16.88
N ASP A 108 7.15 9.60 -17.02
CA ASP A 108 6.10 10.34 -17.70
C ASP A 108 4.71 9.91 -17.23
N HIS A 109 3.71 10.72 -17.57
CA HIS A 109 2.31 10.52 -17.16
C HIS A 109 1.71 9.23 -17.71
N GLN A 110 2.00 8.88 -18.95
CA GLN A 110 1.43 7.71 -19.60
C GLN A 110 1.96 6.40 -18.96
N SER A 111 3.25 6.35 -18.67
CA SER A 111 3.87 5.22 -17.97
C SER A 111 3.31 5.07 -16.56
N ASP A 112 3.13 6.19 -15.84
CA ASP A 112 2.56 6.21 -14.50
C ASP A 112 1.17 5.56 -14.47
N ARG A 113 0.28 5.98 -15.36
CA ARG A 113 -1.09 5.45 -15.43
C ARG A 113 -1.14 3.98 -15.81
N ARG A 114 -0.26 3.52 -16.71
CA ARG A 114 -0.17 2.09 -17.06
C ARG A 114 0.29 1.26 -15.87
N TRP A 115 1.33 1.67 -15.17
CA TRP A 115 1.82 0.95 -13.99
C TRP A 115 0.82 0.98 -12.84
N LEU A 116 0.09 2.08 -12.67
CA LEU A 116 -0.98 2.15 -11.69
C LEU A 116 -2.14 1.21 -12.07
N ALA A 117 -2.56 1.18 -13.34
CA ALA A 117 -3.60 0.28 -13.81
C ALA A 117 -3.20 -1.20 -13.64
N GLU A 118 -1.95 -1.56 -13.97
CA GLU A 118 -1.41 -2.91 -13.77
C GLU A 118 -1.44 -3.30 -12.29
N LYS A 119 -0.95 -2.45 -11.40
CA LYS A 119 -0.97 -2.68 -9.96
C LYS A 119 -2.39 -2.81 -9.41
N LEU A 120 -3.32 -1.94 -9.84
CA LEU A 120 -4.73 -1.98 -9.45
C LEU A 120 -5.45 -3.24 -9.96
N SER A 121 -5.03 -3.81 -11.09
CA SER A 121 -5.62 -5.05 -11.61
C SER A 121 -5.41 -6.26 -10.70
N MET A 122 -4.41 -6.20 -9.83
CA MET A 122 -4.08 -7.24 -8.85
C MET A 122 -4.64 -6.93 -7.45
N ALA A 123 -5.24 -5.74 -7.25
CA ALA A 123 -5.75 -5.26 -5.98
C ALA A 123 -7.29 -5.19 -5.98
N ASP A 124 -7.89 -5.09 -4.80
CA ASP A 124 -9.34 -4.92 -4.65
C ASP A 124 -9.74 -3.44 -4.68
N PHE A 125 -8.82 -2.55 -4.26
CA PHE A 125 -9.03 -1.10 -4.31
C PHE A 125 -7.69 -0.34 -4.33
N GLY A 126 -7.77 0.93 -4.76
CA GLY A 126 -6.73 1.92 -4.56
C GLY A 126 -7.07 2.88 -3.44
N LEU A 127 -6.06 3.41 -2.75
CA LEU A 127 -6.20 4.53 -1.82
C LEU A 127 -5.22 5.62 -2.21
N THR A 128 -5.70 6.83 -2.47
CA THR A 128 -4.80 7.91 -2.88
C THR A 128 -4.01 8.47 -1.70
N ASN A 129 -2.81 8.97 -1.97
CA ASN A 129 -2.23 10.00 -1.12
C ASN A 129 -3.17 11.21 -1.08
N PHE A 130 -3.01 12.11 -0.09
CA PHE A 130 -3.76 13.36 -0.11
C PHE A 130 -3.33 14.23 -1.30
N PHE A 131 -4.27 14.94 -1.87
CA PHE A 131 -4.11 15.82 -3.02
C PHE A 131 -4.95 17.09 -2.80
N PHE A 132 -4.66 18.15 -3.55
CA PHE A 132 -5.28 19.45 -3.32
C PHE A 132 -6.36 19.79 -4.35
N ASP A 133 -6.22 19.33 -5.58
CA ASP A 133 -7.22 19.57 -6.63
C ASP A 133 -8.07 18.30 -6.85
N PRO A 134 -9.39 18.34 -6.57
CA PRO A 134 -10.28 17.21 -6.83
C PRO A 134 -10.28 16.75 -8.30
N ASN A 135 -9.94 17.64 -9.24
CA ASN A 135 -9.88 17.28 -10.65
C ASN A 135 -8.75 16.28 -10.95
N ASP A 136 -7.66 16.29 -10.19
CA ASP A 136 -6.59 15.31 -10.37
C ASP A 136 -7.08 13.89 -10.12
N HIS A 137 -7.91 13.69 -9.08
CA HIS A 137 -8.52 12.39 -8.82
C HIS A 137 -9.51 11.99 -9.90
N LEU A 138 -10.38 12.91 -10.35
CA LEU A 138 -11.37 12.61 -11.39
C LEU A 138 -10.68 12.23 -12.71
N LEU A 139 -9.65 12.99 -13.11
CA LEU A 139 -8.87 12.71 -14.30
C LEU A 139 -8.15 11.36 -14.20
N MET A 140 -7.53 11.06 -13.08
CA MET A 140 -6.87 9.76 -12.86
C MET A 140 -7.86 8.60 -13.03
N VAL A 141 -9.06 8.69 -12.46
CA VAL A 141 -10.08 7.64 -12.57
C VAL A 141 -10.55 7.47 -14.02
N GLU A 142 -10.74 8.58 -14.76
CA GLU A 142 -11.09 8.56 -16.17
C GLU A 142 -10.00 7.89 -17.02
N GLU A 143 -8.73 8.27 -16.83
CA GLU A 143 -7.59 7.70 -17.52
C GLU A 143 -7.39 6.19 -17.21
N LEU A 144 -7.64 5.77 -15.97
CA LEU A 144 -7.63 4.36 -15.59
C LEU A 144 -8.74 3.59 -16.29
N ALA A 145 -9.95 4.16 -16.39
CA ALA A 145 -11.07 3.55 -17.11
C ALA A 145 -10.76 3.40 -18.61
N ASP A 146 -10.11 4.39 -19.23
CA ASP A 146 -9.66 4.32 -20.63
C ASP A 146 -8.62 3.21 -20.87
N LEU A 147 -7.85 2.87 -19.83
CA LEU A 147 -6.93 1.72 -19.84
C LEU A 147 -7.62 0.39 -19.51
N GLY A 148 -8.95 0.39 -19.29
CA GLY A 148 -9.72 -0.80 -18.93
C GLY A 148 -9.61 -1.20 -17.46
N CYS A 149 -9.05 -0.35 -16.60
CA CYS A 149 -8.97 -0.58 -15.16
C CYS A 149 -10.18 0.06 -14.47
N HIS A 150 -11.03 -0.79 -13.87
CA HIS A 150 -12.26 -0.37 -13.16
C HIS A 150 -12.18 -0.63 -11.64
N THR A 151 -11.01 -0.98 -11.13
CA THR A 151 -10.78 -1.14 -9.70
C THR A 151 -11.05 0.19 -8.99
N PRO A 152 -11.89 0.21 -7.93
CA PRO A 152 -12.25 1.46 -7.25
C PRO A 152 -11.03 2.11 -6.61
N VAL A 153 -10.90 3.43 -6.76
CA VAL A 153 -9.86 4.23 -6.12
C VAL A 153 -10.49 5.23 -5.17
N LEU A 154 -10.23 5.06 -3.88
CA LEU A 154 -10.76 5.90 -2.81
C LEU A 154 -9.87 7.12 -2.59
N PRO A 155 -10.44 8.33 -2.49
CA PRO A 155 -9.67 9.54 -2.23
C PRO A 155 -9.20 9.60 -0.77
N GLY A 156 -7.90 9.76 -0.56
CA GLY A 156 -7.31 10.09 0.72
C GLY A 156 -7.51 11.56 1.06
N ILE A 157 -8.18 11.86 2.18
CA ILE A 157 -8.49 13.23 2.60
C ILE A 157 -7.79 13.53 3.92
N MET A 158 -7.13 14.68 4.00
CA MET A 158 -6.52 15.18 5.22
C MET A 158 -7.21 16.47 5.68
N LEU A 159 -7.65 16.49 6.94
CA LEU A 159 -8.21 17.67 7.54
C LEU A 159 -7.11 18.56 8.12
N PHE A 160 -7.02 19.79 7.64
CA PHE A 160 -6.14 20.80 8.22
C PHE A 160 -6.83 21.46 9.42
N ARG A 161 -6.19 21.43 10.59
CA ARG A 161 -6.72 22.05 11.82
C ARG A 161 -6.26 23.49 12.02
N ASN A 162 -5.13 23.87 11.43
CA ASN A 162 -4.60 25.24 11.46
C ASN A 162 -3.95 25.55 10.10
N LEU A 163 -4.32 26.67 9.53
CA LEU A 163 -3.63 27.35 8.46
C LEU A 163 -2.70 28.39 9.04
#